data_ec24fb27dc2a5dcff8a791410579535a
#
_entry.id   ec24fb27dc2a5dcff8a791410579535a
#
_cell.length_a   1.000
_cell.length_b   1.000
_cell.length_c   1.000
_cell.angle_alpha   90.00
_cell.angle_beta   90.00
_cell.angle_gamma   90.00
#
_symmetry.space_group_name_H-M   'P 1'
#
loop_
_entity.id
_entity.type
_entity.pdbx_description
1 polymer ?
#
loop_
_entity_poly.entity_id
_entity_poly.type
_entity_poly.pdbx_seq_one_letter_code
_entity_poly.pdbx_strand_id
1 'polypeptide(L)'
;STERLARSEREMAWRTMARQVAHEINNPLTPMKLTLQQLQRTKGTERFEDYFNRSTELLIDQIDNLSHIAQSFSSFAKMPEVNPTKVDVAAKLFDFVTLMSNNPDSIPIRYVGPEHGVKVLADAEQIKQVFTNIVRNAIQAMEGRPDSDIIIILKNASKKSVKENHLDIRKRWVKISFSDNGPGIPE
;
A
#
# COMPACT_ATOMS: atom_id res chain seq x y z
N SER A 1 2.07 -31.49 12.31
CA SER A 1 3.32 -30.77 12.42
C SER A 1 3.16 -29.36 11.85
N THR A 2 3.76 -28.41 12.50
CA THR A 2 3.67 -26.95 12.25
C THR A 2 4.00 -26.56 10.80
N GLU A 3 4.96 -27.26 10.16
CA GLU A 3 5.35 -27.00 8.77
C GLU A 3 4.26 -27.34 7.74
N ARG A 4 3.48 -28.39 7.97
CA ARG A 4 2.35 -28.74 7.09
C ARG A 4 1.22 -27.73 7.21
N LEU A 5 0.96 -27.23 8.42
CA LEU A 5 -0.05 -26.17 8.63
C LEU A 5 0.37 -24.88 7.92
N ALA A 6 1.61 -24.42 8.12
CA ALA A 6 2.13 -23.22 7.47
C ALA A 6 2.10 -23.31 5.94
N ARG A 7 2.40 -24.49 5.37
CA ARG A 7 2.31 -24.73 3.93
C ARG A 7 0.86 -24.69 3.43
N SER A 8 -0.05 -25.29 4.16
CA SER A 8 -1.49 -25.28 3.82
C SER A 8 -2.09 -23.89 3.90
N GLU A 9 -1.74 -23.10 4.92
CA GLU A 9 -2.16 -21.71 5.05
C GLU A 9 -1.62 -20.85 3.90
N ARG A 10 -0.37 -21.06 3.51
CA ARG A 10 0.24 -20.39 2.36
C ARG A 10 -0.46 -20.71 1.04
N GLU A 11 -0.81 -21.98 0.81
CA GLU A 11 -1.56 -22.38 -0.39
C GLU A 11 -2.98 -21.81 -0.42
N MET A 12 -3.67 -21.74 0.71
CA MET A 12 -5.01 -21.13 0.79
C MET A 12 -4.92 -19.60 0.56
N ALA A 13 -3.97 -18.93 1.16
CA ALA A 13 -3.73 -17.50 0.94
C ALA A 13 -3.44 -17.22 -0.55
N TRP A 14 -2.59 -18.04 -1.19
CA TRP A 14 -2.29 -17.95 -2.62
C TRP A 14 -3.52 -18.10 -3.50
N ARG A 15 -4.37 -19.13 -3.25
CA ARG A 15 -5.60 -19.35 -4.03
C ARG A 15 -6.59 -18.20 -3.89
N THR A 16 -6.74 -17.69 -2.68
CA THR A 16 -7.63 -16.54 -2.41
C THR A 16 -7.14 -15.30 -3.13
N MET A 17 -5.86 -15.02 -3.05
CA MET A 17 -5.25 -13.86 -3.68
C MET A 17 -5.26 -13.95 -5.21
N ALA A 18 -4.97 -15.14 -5.79
CA ALA A 18 -5.06 -15.34 -7.24
C ALA A 18 -6.47 -15.07 -7.79
N ARG A 19 -7.51 -15.45 -7.04
CA ARG A 19 -8.90 -15.16 -7.40
C ARG A 19 -9.21 -13.67 -7.32
N GLN A 20 -8.74 -13.00 -6.27
CA GLN A 20 -8.92 -11.57 -6.09
C GLN A 20 -8.21 -10.77 -7.19
N VAL A 21 -6.95 -11.10 -7.49
CA VAL A 21 -6.18 -10.48 -8.58
C VAL A 21 -6.86 -10.66 -9.93
N ALA A 22 -7.40 -11.86 -10.21
CA ALA A 22 -8.15 -12.09 -11.44
C ALA A 22 -9.39 -11.18 -11.52
N HIS A 23 -10.11 -10.97 -10.42
CA HIS A 23 -11.22 -10.02 -10.35
C HIS A 23 -10.76 -8.57 -10.54
N GLU A 24 -9.70 -8.16 -9.87
CA GLU A 24 -9.16 -6.80 -9.96
C GLU A 24 -8.59 -6.48 -11.35
N ILE A 25 -8.04 -7.48 -12.07
CA ILE A 25 -7.63 -7.34 -13.47
C ILE A 25 -8.85 -7.22 -14.40
N ASN A 26 -9.89 -8.00 -14.19
CA ASN A 26 -11.09 -7.98 -15.04
C ASN A 26 -11.88 -6.67 -14.89
N ASN A 27 -11.83 -6.03 -13.73
CA ASN A 27 -12.54 -4.78 -13.46
C ASN A 27 -12.15 -3.64 -14.43
N PRO A 28 -10.88 -3.30 -14.65
CA PRO A 28 -10.49 -2.28 -15.63
C PRO A 28 -10.58 -2.77 -17.08
N LEU A 29 -10.40 -4.07 -17.36
CA LEU A 29 -10.44 -4.59 -18.74
C LEU A 29 -11.82 -4.42 -19.41
N THR A 30 -12.90 -4.57 -18.64
CA THR A 30 -14.27 -4.42 -19.18
C THR A 30 -14.55 -3.00 -19.68
N PRO A 31 -14.35 -1.93 -18.87
CA PRO A 31 -14.52 -0.56 -19.37
C PRO A 31 -13.54 -0.21 -20.49
N MET A 32 -12.28 -0.66 -20.45
CA MET A 32 -11.33 -0.46 -21.54
C MET A 32 -11.85 -1.02 -22.87
N LYS A 33 -12.35 -2.26 -22.86
CA LYS A 33 -12.93 -2.89 -24.04
C LYS A 33 -14.13 -2.09 -24.58
N LEU A 34 -15.03 -1.65 -23.70
CA LEU A 34 -16.19 -0.86 -24.10
C LEU A 34 -15.78 0.50 -24.69
N THR A 35 -14.80 1.16 -24.10
CA THR A 35 -14.24 2.42 -24.59
C THR A 35 -13.65 2.28 -25.98
N LEU A 36 -12.86 1.22 -26.21
CA LEU A 36 -12.30 0.92 -27.54
C LEU A 36 -13.39 0.60 -28.58
N GLN A 37 -14.42 -0.15 -28.21
CA GLN A 37 -15.55 -0.43 -29.10
C GLN A 37 -16.31 0.85 -29.47
N GLN A 38 -16.46 1.77 -28.53
CA GLN A 38 -17.12 3.05 -28.77
C GLN A 38 -16.26 3.95 -29.66
N LEU A 39 -14.94 3.99 -29.46
CA LEU A 39 -13.99 4.68 -30.34
C LEU A 39 -14.10 4.18 -31.80
N GLN A 40 -14.21 2.87 -32.00
CA GLN A 40 -14.40 2.31 -33.34
C GLN A 40 -15.72 2.77 -33.98
N ARG A 41 -16.81 2.89 -33.19
CA ARG A 41 -18.13 3.33 -33.70
C ARG A 41 -18.19 4.82 -34.02
N THR A 42 -17.42 5.64 -33.30
CA THR A 42 -17.40 7.10 -33.52
C THR A 42 -16.44 7.53 -34.63
N LYS A 43 -15.64 6.61 -35.15
CA LYS A 43 -14.69 6.88 -36.23
C LYS A 43 -15.39 7.47 -37.45
N GLY A 44 -14.92 8.65 -37.90
CA GLY A 44 -15.47 9.38 -39.06
C GLY A 44 -16.65 10.30 -38.70
N THR A 45 -17.00 10.46 -37.43
CA THR A 45 -18.00 11.46 -36.96
C THR A 45 -17.30 12.73 -36.49
N GLU A 46 -17.99 13.87 -36.47
CA GLU A 46 -17.48 15.16 -35.96
C GLU A 46 -17.09 15.09 -34.45
N ARG A 47 -17.63 14.11 -33.71
CA ARG A 47 -17.36 13.93 -32.27
C ARG A 47 -16.17 13.03 -31.99
N PHE A 48 -15.51 12.51 -33.03
CA PHE A 48 -14.44 11.52 -32.86
C PHE A 48 -13.26 12.09 -32.08
N GLU A 49 -12.80 13.29 -32.38
CA GLU A 49 -11.62 13.92 -31.76
C GLU A 49 -11.81 14.13 -30.24
N ASP A 50 -12.96 14.73 -29.86
CA ASP A 50 -13.27 14.94 -28.42
C ASP A 50 -13.38 13.61 -27.67
N TYR A 51 -14.01 12.63 -28.30
CA TYR A 51 -14.17 11.32 -27.68
C TYR A 51 -12.82 10.56 -27.62
N PHE A 52 -11.99 10.71 -28.63
CA PHE A 52 -10.66 10.10 -28.69
C PHE A 52 -9.76 10.60 -27.55
N ASN A 53 -9.69 11.90 -27.35
CA ASN A 53 -8.85 12.49 -26.30
C ASN A 53 -9.27 12.00 -24.90
N ARG A 54 -10.55 12.08 -24.57
CA ARG A 54 -11.09 11.61 -23.28
C ARG A 54 -10.89 10.10 -23.08
N SER A 55 -11.10 9.33 -24.13
CA SER A 55 -10.94 7.88 -24.10
C SER A 55 -9.48 7.46 -23.90
N THR A 56 -8.56 8.19 -24.50
CA THR A 56 -7.14 7.91 -24.36
C THR A 56 -6.64 8.13 -22.94
N GLU A 57 -7.04 9.25 -22.31
CA GLU A 57 -6.73 9.51 -20.89
C GLU A 57 -7.28 8.39 -19.99
N LEU A 58 -8.56 8.04 -20.16
CA LEU A 58 -9.17 6.97 -19.38
C LEU A 58 -8.49 5.61 -19.58
N LEU A 59 -8.06 5.29 -20.81
CA LEU A 59 -7.35 4.04 -21.10
C LEU A 59 -5.97 4.01 -20.45
N ILE A 60 -5.24 5.13 -20.46
CA ILE A 60 -3.94 5.26 -19.79
C ILE A 60 -4.09 5.02 -18.29
N ASP A 61 -5.06 5.67 -17.64
CA ASP A 61 -5.34 5.49 -16.21
C ASP A 61 -5.65 4.01 -15.87
N GLN A 62 -6.41 3.33 -16.72
CA GLN A 62 -6.71 1.91 -16.52
C GLN A 62 -5.48 1.01 -16.70
N ILE A 63 -4.58 1.34 -17.64
CA ILE A 63 -3.30 0.63 -17.84
C ILE A 63 -2.39 0.80 -16.63
N ASP A 64 -2.31 2.01 -16.09
CA ASP A 64 -1.52 2.31 -14.89
C ASP A 64 -2.05 1.53 -13.68
N ASN A 65 -3.37 1.47 -13.52
CA ASN A 65 -4.00 0.66 -12.49
C ASN A 65 -3.67 -0.84 -12.64
N LEU A 66 -3.75 -1.40 -13.86
CA LEU A 66 -3.36 -2.79 -14.14
C LEU A 66 -1.88 -3.05 -13.81
N SER A 67 -1.00 -2.10 -14.14
CA SER A 67 0.43 -2.19 -13.83
C SER A 67 0.66 -2.24 -12.33
N HIS A 68 -0.10 -1.47 -11.56
CA HIS A 68 -0.11 -1.47 -10.10
C HIS A 68 -0.53 -2.82 -9.52
N ILE A 69 -1.64 -3.39 -10.02
CA ILE A 69 -2.13 -4.71 -9.59
C ILE A 69 -1.07 -5.78 -9.87
N ALA A 70 -0.47 -5.76 -11.07
CA ALA A 70 0.58 -6.70 -11.46
C ALA A 70 1.84 -6.59 -10.58
N GLN A 71 2.28 -5.38 -10.25
CA GLN A 71 3.41 -5.15 -9.35
C GLN A 71 3.12 -5.65 -7.92
N SER A 72 1.93 -5.37 -7.41
CA SER A 72 1.50 -5.81 -6.09
C SER A 72 1.47 -7.35 -6.00
N PHE A 73 0.93 -8.00 -7.03
CA PHE A 73 0.91 -9.46 -7.13
C PHE A 73 2.33 -10.04 -7.25
N SER A 74 3.20 -9.44 -8.08
CA SER A 74 4.59 -9.89 -8.20
C SER A 74 5.37 -9.76 -6.89
N SER A 75 5.15 -8.69 -6.13
CA SER A 75 5.75 -8.50 -4.80
C SER A 75 5.26 -9.55 -3.80
N PHE A 76 3.98 -9.90 -3.85
CA PHE A 76 3.42 -10.98 -3.05
C PHE A 76 3.95 -12.36 -3.47
N ALA A 77 4.03 -12.62 -4.78
CA ALA A 77 4.53 -13.89 -5.32
C ALA A 77 6.00 -14.17 -4.97
N LYS A 78 6.78 -13.11 -4.89
CA LYS A 78 8.21 -13.15 -4.51
C LYS A 78 8.43 -13.20 -3.01
N MET A 79 7.37 -13.34 -2.15
CA MET A 79 7.58 -13.34 -0.69
C MET A 79 8.94 -13.94 -0.33
N PRO A 80 9.98 -13.13 -0.10
CA PRO A 80 11.29 -13.64 0.30
C PRO A 80 11.12 -14.28 1.67
N GLU A 81 11.90 -15.30 1.94
CA GLU A 81 12.00 -15.83 3.30
C GLU A 81 12.32 -14.66 4.24
N VAL A 82 11.50 -14.50 5.26
CA VAL A 82 11.67 -13.42 6.24
C VAL A 82 13.03 -13.61 6.90
N ASN A 83 13.92 -12.63 6.76
CA ASN A 83 15.23 -12.64 7.40
C ASN A 83 15.26 -11.63 8.57
N PRO A 84 14.79 -12.02 9.77
CA PRO A 84 14.71 -11.11 10.89
C PRO A 84 16.10 -10.79 11.42
N THR A 85 16.46 -9.53 11.40
CA THR A 85 17.70 -8.99 11.98
C THR A 85 17.37 -7.92 13.03
N LYS A 86 18.39 -7.51 13.79
CA LYS A 86 18.22 -6.37 14.72
C LYS A 86 18.20 -5.08 13.91
N VAL A 87 17.01 -4.51 13.73
CA VAL A 87 16.78 -3.26 12.99
C VAL A 87 16.47 -2.12 13.96
N ASP A 88 17.12 -0.98 13.77
CA ASP A 88 16.72 0.27 14.43
C ASP A 88 15.53 0.86 13.69
N VAL A 89 14.32 0.54 14.16
CA VAL A 89 13.08 0.96 13.49
C VAL A 89 12.83 2.47 13.60
N ALA A 90 13.37 3.13 14.62
CA ALA A 90 13.29 4.58 14.75
C ALA A 90 14.10 5.27 13.65
N ALA A 91 15.36 4.86 13.46
CA ALA A 91 16.20 5.36 12.38
C ALA A 91 15.55 5.13 11.00
N LYS A 92 15.01 3.93 10.76
CA LYS A 92 14.32 3.61 9.49
C LYS A 92 13.09 4.49 9.25
N LEU A 93 12.30 4.77 10.28
CA LEU A 93 11.15 5.68 10.15
C LEU A 93 11.58 7.11 9.92
N PHE A 94 12.58 7.57 10.64
CA PHE A 94 13.11 8.93 10.49
C PHE A 94 13.66 9.18 9.07
N ASP A 95 14.49 8.25 8.57
CA ASP A 95 15.03 8.28 7.21
C ASP A 95 13.91 8.26 6.17
N PHE A 96 12.91 7.38 6.37
CA PHE A 96 11.76 7.26 5.49
C PHE A 96 10.95 8.55 5.40
N VAL A 97 10.63 9.17 6.54
CA VAL A 97 9.88 10.44 6.58
C VAL A 97 10.70 11.57 5.96
N THR A 98 11.98 11.65 6.27
CA THR A 98 12.90 12.67 5.68
C THR A 98 12.91 12.55 4.15
N LEU A 99 13.01 11.33 3.62
CA LEU A 99 13.00 11.08 2.17
C LEU A 99 11.67 11.51 1.53
N MET A 100 10.54 11.15 2.16
CA MET A 100 9.22 11.49 1.63
C MET A 100 8.90 12.98 1.71
N SER A 101 9.43 13.69 2.70
CA SER A 101 9.22 15.13 2.90
C SER A 101 10.09 16.02 2.00
N ASN A 102 11.06 15.47 1.29
CA ASN A 102 11.95 16.23 0.42
C ASN A 102 11.29 16.71 -0.90
N ASN A 103 10.09 16.26 -1.22
CA ASN A 103 9.35 16.77 -2.37
C ASN A 103 8.43 17.92 -1.92
N PRO A 104 8.59 19.15 -2.42
CA PRO A 104 7.80 20.32 -2.02
C PRO A 104 6.29 20.17 -2.27
N ASP A 105 5.92 19.38 -3.26
CA ASP A 105 4.52 19.11 -3.65
C ASP A 105 3.91 17.90 -2.90
N SER A 106 4.66 17.30 -1.96
CA SER A 106 4.17 16.16 -1.20
C SER A 106 3.27 16.59 -0.03
N ILE A 107 2.32 15.71 0.30
CA ILE A 107 1.52 15.86 1.52
C ILE A 107 2.47 15.91 2.74
N PRO A 108 2.28 16.84 3.68
CA PRO A 108 3.09 16.91 4.89
C PRO A 108 3.04 15.62 5.70
N ILE A 109 4.21 15.07 6.03
CA ILE A 109 4.34 13.88 6.87
C ILE A 109 5.08 14.27 8.14
N ARG A 110 4.42 14.13 9.29
CA ARG A 110 5.01 14.43 10.59
C ARG A 110 5.37 13.14 11.32
N TYR A 111 6.58 13.08 11.85
CA TYR A 111 7.04 11.98 12.69
C TYR A 111 7.11 12.41 14.15
N VAL A 112 6.56 11.59 15.04
CA VAL A 112 6.58 11.75 16.49
C VAL A 112 7.17 10.51 17.13
N GLY A 113 8.41 10.62 17.58
CA GLY A 113 9.15 9.51 18.19
C GLY A 113 10.65 9.82 18.28
N PRO A 114 11.45 8.89 18.81
CA PRO A 114 12.91 9.02 18.82
C PRO A 114 13.46 8.85 17.40
N GLU A 115 14.50 9.59 17.06
CA GLU A 115 15.17 9.50 15.75
C GLU A 115 15.95 8.19 15.59
N HIS A 116 16.38 7.58 16.68
CA HIS A 116 17.19 6.34 16.71
C HIS A 116 17.10 5.62 18.07
N GLY A 117 17.67 4.43 18.14
CA GLY A 117 17.84 3.69 19.41
C GLY A 117 16.71 2.71 19.73
N VAL A 118 15.70 2.55 18.86
CA VAL A 118 14.61 1.58 19.05
C VAL A 118 14.87 0.34 18.20
N LYS A 119 15.51 -0.67 18.79
CA LYS A 119 15.88 -1.92 18.10
C LYS A 119 14.77 -2.94 18.23
N VAL A 120 14.35 -3.50 17.09
CA VAL A 120 13.40 -4.60 16.96
C VAL A 120 13.99 -5.74 16.15
N LEU A 121 13.46 -6.95 16.33
CA LEU A 121 13.79 -8.10 15.50
C LEU A 121 12.81 -8.12 14.33
N ALA A 122 13.28 -7.77 13.12
CA ALA A 122 12.43 -7.67 11.94
C ALA A 122 13.25 -7.71 10.65
N ASP A 123 12.59 -7.91 9.53
CA ASP A 123 13.19 -7.76 8.21
C ASP A 123 13.10 -6.30 7.75
N ALA A 124 14.26 -5.69 7.51
CA ALA A 124 14.35 -4.25 7.20
C ALA A 124 13.65 -3.87 5.88
N GLU A 125 13.72 -4.74 4.87
CA GLU A 125 13.08 -4.49 3.57
C GLU A 125 11.56 -4.63 3.66
N GLN A 126 11.08 -5.64 4.40
CA GLN A 126 9.64 -5.80 4.61
C GLN A 126 9.05 -4.64 5.42
N ILE A 127 9.75 -4.18 6.47
CA ILE A 127 9.32 -2.99 7.22
C ILE A 127 9.21 -1.77 6.30
N LYS A 128 10.22 -1.51 5.48
CA LYS A 128 10.21 -0.41 4.51
C LYS A 128 9.04 -0.53 3.54
N GLN A 129 8.76 -1.73 3.04
CA GLN A 129 7.63 -1.99 2.17
C GLN A 129 6.29 -1.68 2.86
N VAL A 130 6.13 -2.09 4.13
CA VAL A 130 4.93 -1.78 4.92
C VAL A 130 4.74 -0.27 5.06
N PHE A 131 5.79 0.48 5.41
CA PHE A 131 5.72 1.94 5.54
C PHE A 131 5.32 2.60 4.22
N THR A 132 5.97 2.19 3.14
CA THR A 132 5.68 2.70 1.79
C THR A 132 4.24 2.44 1.38
N ASN A 133 3.74 1.24 1.60
CA ASN A 133 2.37 0.88 1.23
C ASN A 133 1.32 1.68 2.01
N ILE A 134 1.51 1.83 3.34
CA ILE A 134 0.55 2.56 4.18
C ILE A 134 0.53 4.04 3.79
N VAL A 135 1.71 4.68 3.68
CA VAL A 135 1.80 6.11 3.34
C VAL A 135 1.30 6.37 1.93
N ARG A 136 1.60 5.52 0.97
CA ARG A 136 1.11 5.64 -0.40
C ARG A 136 -0.42 5.53 -0.46
N ASN A 137 -1.03 4.59 0.27
CA ASN A 137 -2.48 4.47 0.35
C ASN A 137 -3.10 5.74 0.96
N ALA A 138 -2.49 6.30 2.00
CA ALA A 138 -2.94 7.54 2.60
C ALA A 138 -2.86 8.72 1.60
N ILE A 139 -1.72 8.87 0.91
CA ILE A 139 -1.54 9.91 -0.13
C ILE A 139 -2.60 9.78 -1.23
N GLN A 140 -2.80 8.57 -1.74
CA GLN A 140 -3.75 8.27 -2.80
C GLN A 140 -5.21 8.58 -2.39
N ALA A 141 -5.57 8.26 -1.13
CA ALA A 141 -6.90 8.57 -0.59
C ALA A 141 -7.14 10.08 -0.38
N MET A 142 -6.08 10.87 -0.30
CA MET A 142 -6.13 12.32 -0.06
C MET A 142 -5.83 13.15 -1.30
N GLU A 143 -5.65 12.54 -2.46
CA GLU A 143 -5.33 13.22 -3.72
C GLU A 143 -6.38 14.31 -4.04
N GLY A 144 -5.88 15.51 -4.39
CA GLY A 144 -6.73 16.68 -4.68
C GLY A 144 -7.42 17.32 -3.47
N ARG A 145 -7.14 16.87 -2.22
CA ARG A 145 -7.69 17.48 -1.01
C ARG A 145 -6.74 18.54 -0.46
N PRO A 146 -7.21 19.77 -0.22
CA PRO A 146 -6.45 20.74 0.55
C PRO A 146 -6.28 20.28 2.00
N ASP A 147 -5.25 20.75 2.67
CA ASP A 147 -4.96 20.49 4.09
C ASP A 147 -4.73 19.01 4.45
N SER A 148 -4.28 18.20 3.50
CA SER A 148 -3.90 16.80 3.74
C SER A 148 -2.68 16.72 4.66
N ASP A 149 -2.72 15.80 5.64
CA ASP A 149 -1.65 15.61 6.63
C ASP A 149 -1.55 14.13 7.04
N ILE A 150 -0.31 13.65 7.25
CA ILE A 150 -0.04 12.30 7.74
C ILE A 150 0.82 12.41 8.99
N ILE A 151 0.41 11.71 10.06
CA ILE A 151 1.17 11.64 11.30
C ILE A 151 1.60 10.20 11.55
N ILE A 152 2.91 10.00 11.76
CA ILE A 152 3.49 8.71 12.11
C ILE A 152 4.01 8.79 13.55
N ILE A 153 3.54 7.90 14.42
CA ILE A 153 3.92 7.89 15.83
C ILE A 153 4.58 6.57 16.19
N LEU A 154 5.81 6.62 16.70
CA LEU A 154 6.51 5.46 17.27
C LEU A 154 6.56 5.57 18.79
N LYS A 155 6.04 4.56 19.49
CA LYS A 155 6.07 4.48 20.96
C LYS A 155 6.15 3.05 21.48
N ASN A 156 6.51 2.86 22.73
CA ASN A 156 6.37 1.57 23.37
C ASN A 156 4.90 1.14 23.44
N ALA A 157 4.61 -0.11 23.13
CA ALA A 157 3.25 -0.63 23.25
C ALA A 157 2.83 -0.72 24.72
N SER A 158 1.63 -0.28 25.03
CA SER A 158 1.07 -0.41 26.37
C SER A 158 0.73 -1.87 26.68
N LYS A 159 0.76 -2.26 27.97
CA LYS A 159 0.34 -3.61 28.39
C LYS A 159 -1.08 -3.95 27.93
N LYS A 160 -1.97 -2.96 27.88
CA LYS A 160 -3.34 -3.10 27.38
C LYS A 160 -3.33 -3.47 25.91
N SER A 161 -2.61 -2.71 25.07
CA SER A 161 -2.50 -2.98 23.63
C SER A 161 -1.87 -4.35 23.34
N VAL A 162 -0.85 -4.77 24.10
CA VAL A 162 -0.22 -6.09 23.96
C VAL A 162 -1.24 -7.22 24.23
N LYS A 163 -2.08 -7.08 25.28
CA LYS A 163 -3.11 -8.06 25.60
C LYS A 163 -4.23 -8.11 24.55
N GLU A 164 -4.72 -6.95 24.13
CA GLU A 164 -5.79 -6.84 23.12
C GLU A 164 -5.39 -7.46 21.77
N ASN A 165 -4.11 -7.41 21.44
CA ASN A 165 -3.57 -8.01 20.21
C ASN A 165 -3.01 -9.43 20.42
N HIS A 166 -3.28 -10.08 21.57
CA HIS A 166 -2.85 -11.45 21.87
C HIS A 166 -1.33 -11.68 21.78
N LEU A 167 -0.52 -10.64 22.03
CA LEU A 167 0.92 -10.69 21.96
C LEU A 167 1.53 -11.20 23.28
N ASP A 168 2.73 -11.78 23.22
CA ASP A 168 3.44 -12.25 24.42
C ASP A 168 3.82 -11.09 25.35
N ILE A 169 3.18 -11.03 26.51
CA ILE A 169 3.37 -9.98 27.54
C ILE A 169 4.77 -9.98 28.17
N ARG A 170 5.54 -11.04 28.01
CA ARG A 170 6.92 -11.16 28.52
C ARG A 170 7.92 -10.43 27.62
N LYS A 171 7.53 -10.13 26.37
CA LYS A 171 8.34 -9.40 25.41
C LYS A 171 8.03 -7.91 25.43
N ARG A 172 9.02 -7.10 25.07
CA ARG A 172 8.81 -5.67 24.80
C ARG A 172 8.35 -5.48 23.37
N TRP A 173 7.32 -4.68 23.19
CA TRP A 173 6.73 -4.38 21.91
C TRP A 173 6.75 -2.89 21.64
N VAL A 174 6.93 -2.51 20.40
CA VAL A 174 6.75 -1.14 19.92
C VAL A 174 5.46 -1.04 19.12
N LYS A 175 4.83 0.12 19.19
CA LYS A 175 3.65 0.44 18.39
C LYS A 175 4.02 1.57 17.43
N ILE A 176 3.80 1.34 16.13
CA ILE A 176 3.87 2.36 15.09
C ILE A 176 2.44 2.62 14.66
N SER A 177 2.02 3.89 14.72
CA SER A 177 0.69 4.32 14.29
C SER A 177 0.84 5.28 13.13
N PHE A 178 0.08 5.03 12.07
CA PHE A 178 -0.08 5.92 10.93
C PHE A 178 -1.49 6.51 11.02
N SER A 179 -1.61 7.80 10.90
CA SER A 179 -2.88 8.51 10.92
C SER A 179 -2.88 9.53 9.80
N ASP A 180 -3.89 9.51 8.98
CA ASP A 180 -4.18 10.49 7.95
C ASP A 180 -5.50 11.19 8.25
N ASN A 181 -5.74 12.33 7.62
CA ASN A 181 -7.00 13.07 7.68
C ASN A 181 -7.84 12.88 6.41
N GLY A 182 -7.65 11.76 5.72
CA GLY A 182 -8.37 11.38 4.52
C GLY A 182 -9.86 11.06 4.76
N PRO A 183 -10.57 10.59 3.73
CA PRO A 183 -12.01 10.31 3.80
C PRO A 183 -12.35 9.08 4.65
N GLY A 184 -11.36 8.33 5.12
CA GLY A 184 -11.57 7.04 5.77
C GLY A 184 -11.79 5.89 4.78
N ILE A 185 -11.96 4.69 5.32
CA ILE A 185 -12.26 3.48 4.54
C ILE A 185 -13.78 3.35 4.48
N PRO A 186 -14.41 3.26 3.29
CA PRO A 186 -15.84 2.98 3.16
C PRO A 186 -16.22 1.67 3.89
N GLU A 187 -17.41 1.66 4.53
CA GLU A 187 -17.97 0.45 5.14
C GLU A 187 -18.35 -0.63 4.11
#